data_297a9a2d9d18de1853f2acc92baa2a6b
#
_entry.id   297a9a2d9d18de1853f2acc92baa2a6b
#
_cell.length_a   1.000
_cell.length_b   1.000
_cell.length_c   1.000
_cell.angle_alpha   90.00
_cell.angle_beta   90.00
_cell.angle_gamma   90.00
#
_symmetry.space_group_name_H-M   'P 1'
#
loop_
_entity.id
_entity.type
_entity.pdbx_description
1 polymer ?
#
loop_
_entity_poly.entity_id
_entity_poly.type
_entity_poly.pdbx_seq_one_letter_code
_entity_poly.pdbx_strand_id
1 'polypeptide(L)'
;MTNAIGKFDKRQEGALVCKEIWGIVYQGKDNHKSHNHYPATWSAVAYIDCPEGSGNTVWPNLKKTIKPQDGAVCVFPGWLNHHVEPSIDDVERIIVSCNVYSKRQINE
;
A
#
# COMPACT_ATOMS: atom_id res chain seq x y z
N MET A 1 1.23 10.96 8.69
CA MET A 1 0.99 9.52 8.70
C MET A 1 1.32 8.94 10.06
N THR A 2 0.41 8.22 10.65
CA THR A 2 0.66 7.54 11.92
C THR A 2 1.65 6.40 11.68
N ASN A 3 2.63 6.25 12.54
CA ASN A 3 3.54 5.11 12.47
C ASN A 3 2.87 3.88 13.09
N ALA A 4 1.91 3.33 12.34
CA ALA A 4 1.11 2.19 12.82
C ALA A 4 1.96 0.94 13.03
N ILE A 5 3.01 0.74 12.24
CA ILE A 5 3.87 -0.44 12.34
C ILE A 5 4.65 -0.41 13.65
N GLY A 6 5.29 0.72 13.96
CA GLY A 6 6.06 0.85 15.20
C GLY A 6 5.20 0.74 16.45
N LYS A 7 3.97 1.26 16.39
CA LYS A 7 3.03 1.15 17.51
C LYS A 7 2.47 -0.25 17.68
N PHE A 8 2.40 -1.01 16.61
CA PHE A 8 1.84 -2.35 16.63
C PHE A 8 2.72 -3.32 17.42
N ASP A 9 4.04 -3.22 17.32
CA ASP A 9 4.97 -4.05 18.07
C ASP A 9 6.18 -3.26 18.48
N LYS A 10 6.19 -2.80 19.74
CA LYS A 10 7.27 -1.98 20.27
C LYS A 10 8.62 -2.67 20.24
N ARG A 11 8.66 -3.99 20.29
CA ARG A 11 9.93 -4.72 20.25
C ARG A 11 10.62 -4.60 18.90
N GLN A 12 9.85 -4.29 17.85
CA GLN A 12 10.38 -4.13 16.51
C GLN A 12 10.50 -2.68 16.07
N GLU A 13 10.08 -1.73 16.91
CA GLU A 13 9.99 -0.34 16.53
C GLU A 13 11.32 0.22 16.00
N GLY A 14 12.43 -0.10 16.63
CA GLY A 14 13.74 0.32 16.17
C GLY A 14 14.37 -0.56 15.11
N ALA A 15 13.71 -1.64 14.71
CA ALA A 15 14.23 -2.64 13.77
C ALA A 15 13.56 -2.58 12.41
N LEU A 16 12.64 -1.66 12.18
CA LEU A 16 11.91 -1.54 10.91
C LEU A 16 12.49 -0.40 10.07
N VAL A 17 12.65 -0.65 8.79
CA VAL A 17 13.20 0.32 7.85
C VAL A 17 12.31 0.39 6.62
N CYS A 18 11.88 1.59 6.26
CA CYS A 18 11.24 1.84 4.98
C CYS A 18 12.35 1.91 3.93
N LYS A 19 12.46 0.88 3.10
CA LYS A 19 13.53 0.78 2.12
C LYS A 19 13.13 1.28 0.75
N GLU A 20 11.88 1.07 0.38
CA GLU A 20 11.37 1.46 -0.93
C GLU A 20 10.13 2.32 -0.73
N ILE A 21 10.12 3.48 -1.36
CA ILE A 21 8.98 4.39 -1.33
C ILE A 21 8.86 5.05 -2.71
N TRP A 22 7.64 5.08 -3.25
CA TRP A 22 7.42 5.68 -4.56
C TRP A 22 6.00 6.19 -4.71
N GLY A 23 5.84 7.20 -5.56
CA GLY A 23 4.54 7.73 -5.92
C GLY A 23 4.04 7.11 -7.22
N ILE A 24 2.74 6.94 -7.34
CA ILE A 24 2.10 6.42 -8.54
C ILE A 24 0.93 7.33 -8.90
N VAL A 25 0.89 7.71 -10.19
CA VAL A 25 -0.26 8.42 -10.76
C VAL A 25 -0.99 7.44 -11.68
N TYR A 26 -2.22 7.10 -11.32
CA TYR A 26 -3.09 6.28 -12.16
C TYR A 26 -4.00 7.20 -12.95
N GLN A 27 -4.10 6.98 -14.25
CA GLN A 27 -4.98 7.78 -15.10
C GLN A 27 -6.09 6.90 -15.67
N GLY A 28 -7.33 7.34 -15.49
CA GLY A 28 -8.48 6.67 -16.09
C GLY A 28 -8.55 5.19 -15.70
N LYS A 29 -8.44 4.34 -16.69
CA LYS A 29 -8.62 2.89 -16.52
C LYS A 29 -7.34 2.14 -16.17
N ASP A 30 -6.25 2.83 -15.90
CA ASP A 30 -5.04 2.16 -15.45
C ASP A 30 -5.32 1.34 -14.20
N ASN A 31 -4.70 0.17 -14.13
CA ASN A 31 -4.83 -0.70 -12.97
C ASN A 31 -3.52 -1.39 -12.69
N HIS A 32 -3.42 -1.99 -11.51
CA HIS A 32 -2.34 -2.92 -11.19
C HIS A 32 -2.90 -4.32 -11.11
N LYS A 33 -2.21 -5.26 -11.79
CA LYS A 33 -2.53 -6.67 -11.67
C LYS A 33 -2.21 -7.17 -10.27
N SER A 34 -2.82 -8.27 -9.87
CA SER A 34 -2.58 -8.87 -8.57
C SER A 34 -1.09 -9.18 -8.39
N HIS A 35 -0.53 -8.71 -7.30
CA HIS A 35 0.88 -8.89 -6.97
C HIS A 35 1.08 -8.79 -5.46
N ASN A 36 2.31 -9.07 -5.00
CA ASN A 36 2.70 -8.85 -3.62
C ASN A 36 4.11 -8.26 -3.58
N HIS A 37 4.56 -7.93 -2.41
CA HIS A 37 5.85 -7.29 -2.20
C HIS A 37 6.82 -8.16 -1.38
N TYR A 38 6.61 -9.49 -1.43
CA TYR A 38 7.57 -10.40 -0.79
C TYR A 38 9.00 -10.07 -1.28
N PRO A 39 10.01 -9.99 -0.42
CA PRO A 39 10.03 -10.39 0.99
C PRO A 39 9.83 -9.24 2.00
N ALA A 40 9.21 -8.15 1.62
CA ALA A 40 8.92 -7.06 2.55
C ALA A 40 8.07 -7.57 3.73
N THR A 41 8.38 -7.10 4.92
CA THR A 41 7.61 -7.44 6.12
C THR A 41 6.22 -6.82 6.05
N TRP A 42 6.16 -5.53 5.69
CA TRP A 42 4.92 -4.77 5.56
C TRP A 42 4.93 -3.99 4.27
N SER A 43 3.74 -3.75 3.75
CA SER A 43 3.52 -2.78 2.68
C SER A 43 2.50 -1.77 3.15
N ALA A 44 2.64 -0.54 2.68
CA ALA A 44 1.71 0.53 3.01
C ALA A 44 1.36 1.32 1.76
N VAL A 45 0.11 1.76 1.68
CA VAL A 45 -0.38 2.62 0.62
C VAL A 45 -1.02 3.83 1.27
N ALA A 46 -0.52 5.02 0.93
CA ALA A 46 -1.12 6.29 1.35
C ALA A 46 -1.91 6.86 0.18
N TYR A 47 -3.18 7.13 0.39
CA TYR A 47 -4.05 7.73 -0.62
C TYR A 47 -3.89 9.24 -0.55
N ILE A 48 -3.33 9.84 -1.59
CA ILE A 48 -3.00 11.28 -1.60
C ILE A 48 -4.14 12.09 -2.24
N ASP A 49 -4.51 11.73 -3.46
CA ASP A 49 -5.57 12.42 -4.20
C ASP A 49 -6.38 11.36 -4.95
N CYS A 50 -7.49 10.97 -4.36
CA CYS A 50 -8.34 9.91 -4.88
C CYS A 50 -9.77 10.42 -5.00
N PRO A 51 -10.09 11.10 -6.11
CA PRO A 51 -11.44 11.63 -6.34
C PRO A 51 -12.49 10.53 -6.39
N GLU A 52 -13.75 10.90 -6.27
CA GLU A 52 -14.87 9.98 -6.46
C GLU A 52 -14.73 9.29 -7.82
N GLY A 53 -14.94 8.00 -7.86
CA GLY A 53 -14.76 7.19 -9.06
C GLY A 53 -13.39 6.53 -9.17
N SER A 54 -12.48 6.79 -8.23
CA SER A 54 -11.19 6.10 -8.18
C SER A 54 -11.39 4.61 -7.90
N GLY A 55 -10.58 3.78 -8.56
CA GLY A 55 -10.63 2.33 -8.38
C GLY A 55 -10.28 1.90 -6.96
N ASN A 56 -10.88 0.81 -6.51
CA ASN A 56 -10.66 0.26 -5.18
C ASN A 56 -9.40 -0.58 -5.11
N THR A 57 -8.84 -0.69 -3.92
CA THR A 57 -7.79 -1.66 -3.63
C THR A 57 -8.42 -2.96 -3.13
N VAL A 58 -8.01 -4.08 -3.69
CA VAL A 58 -8.61 -5.38 -3.41
C VAL A 58 -7.55 -6.37 -2.92
N TRP A 59 -7.85 -7.06 -1.83
CA TRP A 59 -7.05 -8.17 -1.32
C TRP A 59 -7.87 -9.44 -1.51
N PRO A 60 -7.69 -10.14 -2.65
CA PRO A 60 -8.58 -11.26 -3.00
C PRO A 60 -8.56 -12.41 -2.00
N ASN A 61 -7.40 -12.71 -1.41
CA ASN A 61 -7.30 -13.81 -0.45
C ASN A 61 -8.09 -13.54 0.84
N LEU A 62 -8.30 -12.26 1.17
CA LEU A 62 -9.10 -11.86 2.32
C LEU A 62 -10.53 -11.53 1.95
N LYS A 63 -10.87 -11.55 0.65
CA LYS A 63 -12.16 -11.09 0.13
C LYS A 63 -12.47 -9.68 0.63
N LYS A 64 -11.46 -8.83 0.64
CA LYS A 64 -11.59 -7.46 1.17
C LYS A 64 -11.32 -6.44 0.07
N THR A 65 -12.18 -5.42 0.03
CA THR A 65 -12.08 -4.30 -0.89
C THR A 65 -12.16 -3.00 -0.09
N ILE A 66 -11.28 -2.06 -0.38
CA ILE A 66 -11.28 -0.77 0.30
C ILE A 66 -11.40 0.34 -0.75
N LYS A 67 -12.37 1.23 -0.53
CA LYS A 67 -12.51 2.46 -1.31
C LYS A 67 -11.44 3.44 -0.87
N PRO A 68 -10.65 4.00 -1.78
CA PRO A 68 -9.63 4.96 -1.39
C PRO A 68 -10.26 6.25 -0.84
N GLN A 69 -9.64 6.80 0.19
CA GLN A 69 -10.04 8.07 0.80
C GLN A 69 -8.78 8.90 1.03
N ASP A 70 -8.82 10.16 0.61
CA ASP A 70 -7.69 11.08 0.79
C ASP A 70 -7.24 11.11 2.24
N GLY A 71 -5.94 10.99 2.46
CA GLY A 71 -5.34 11.02 3.78
C GLY A 71 -5.36 9.68 4.52
N ALA A 72 -6.02 8.66 3.97
CA ALA A 72 -6.02 7.33 4.57
C ALA A 72 -4.75 6.56 4.20
N VAL A 73 -4.34 5.67 5.10
CA VAL A 73 -3.19 4.78 4.89
C VAL A 73 -3.63 3.35 5.17
N CYS A 74 -3.34 2.45 4.24
CA CYS A 74 -3.54 1.02 4.44
C CYS A 74 -2.18 0.36 4.68
N VAL A 75 -2.10 -0.47 5.71
CA VAL A 75 -0.90 -1.25 6.02
C VAL A 75 -1.28 -2.72 6.02
N PHE A 76 -0.50 -3.53 5.32
CA PHE A 76 -0.77 -4.96 5.22
C PHE A 76 0.54 -5.73 5.05
N PRO A 77 0.53 -7.05 5.35
CA PRO A 77 1.74 -7.86 5.19
C PRO A 77 2.26 -7.82 3.76
N GLY A 78 3.59 -7.75 3.61
CA GLY A 78 4.20 -7.66 2.29
C GLY A 78 3.92 -8.86 1.40
N TRP A 79 3.66 -10.03 1.97
CA TRP A 79 3.37 -11.25 1.20
C TRP A 79 1.92 -11.32 0.70
N LEU A 80 1.05 -10.43 1.14
CA LEU A 80 -0.37 -10.49 0.81
C LEU A 80 -0.63 -9.97 -0.61
N ASN A 81 -1.28 -10.78 -1.43
CA ASN A 81 -1.65 -10.38 -2.79
C ASN A 81 -2.71 -9.29 -2.78
N HIS A 82 -2.55 -8.34 -3.67
CA HIS A 82 -3.51 -7.26 -3.83
C HIS A 82 -3.49 -6.75 -5.27
N HIS A 83 -4.54 -6.06 -5.65
CA HIS A 83 -4.60 -5.38 -6.94
C HIS A 83 -5.45 -4.12 -6.82
N VAL A 84 -5.42 -3.31 -7.85
CA VAL A 84 -6.17 -2.05 -7.92
C VAL A 84 -7.12 -2.14 -9.11
N GLU A 85 -8.39 -1.87 -8.85
CA GLU A 85 -9.40 -1.83 -9.91
C GLU A 85 -9.27 -0.56 -10.74
N PRO A 86 -9.68 -0.60 -12.02
CA PRO A 86 -9.70 0.61 -12.84
C PRO A 86 -10.61 1.67 -12.25
N SER A 87 -10.24 2.94 -12.42
CA SER A 87 -11.09 4.07 -12.07
C SER A 87 -12.14 4.28 -13.15
N ILE A 88 -13.19 5.04 -12.81
CA ILE A 88 -14.24 5.40 -13.75
C ILE A 88 -13.71 6.52 -14.65
N ASP A 89 -13.87 6.36 -15.96
CA ASP A 89 -13.55 7.36 -16.98
C ASP A 89 -12.13 7.94 -16.84
N ASP A 90 -12.00 9.26 -16.83
CA ASP A 90 -10.70 9.95 -16.82
C ASP A 90 -10.25 10.36 -15.43
N VAL A 91 -10.77 9.75 -14.39
CA VAL A 91 -10.39 10.08 -13.03
C VAL A 91 -8.90 9.75 -12.81
N GLU A 92 -8.16 10.74 -12.35
CA GLU A 92 -6.76 10.58 -11.98
C GLU A 92 -6.64 10.31 -10.48
N ARG A 93 -5.83 9.31 -10.11
CA ARG A 93 -5.63 8.93 -8.73
C ARG A 93 -4.14 8.93 -8.40
N ILE A 94 -3.78 9.54 -7.26
CA ILE A 94 -2.39 9.64 -6.81
C ILE A 94 -2.26 8.93 -5.48
N ILE A 95 -1.30 8.00 -5.39
CA ILE A 95 -0.97 7.28 -4.17
C ILE A 95 0.54 7.30 -3.95
N VAL A 96 0.94 7.00 -2.71
CA VAL A 96 2.33 6.70 -2.37
C VAL A 96 2.37 5.32 -1.77
N SER A 97 3.23 4.47 -2.30
CA SER A 97 3.47 3.13 -1.78
C SER A 97 4.81 3.05 -1.10
N CYS A 98 4.91 2.22 -0.07
CA CYS A 98 6.21 1.91 0.52
C CYS A 98 6.28 0.47 0.99
N ASN A 99 7.51 -0.07 1.01
CA ASN A 99 7.81 -1.38 1.54
C ASN A 99 8.72 -1.24 2.73
N VAL A 100 8.38 -1.94 3.80
CA VAL A 100 9.08 -1.89 5.08
C VAL A 100 9.68 -3.26 5.38
N TYR A 101 10.95 -3.26 5.76
CA TYR A 101 11.71 -4.46 6.04
C TYR A 101 12.22 -4.43 7.46
N SER A 102 12.42 -5.59 8.06
CA SER A 102 13.16 -5.66 9.30
C SER A 102 14.64 -5.40 9.02
N LYS A 103 15.37 -4.83 9.98
CA LYS A 103 16.81 -4.65 9.84
C LYS A 103 17.54 -5.97 9.63
N ARG A 104 17.03 -7.04 10.23
CA ARG A 104 17.61 -8.37 10.04
C ARG A 104 17.60 -8.79 8.57
N GLN A 105 16.49 -8.54 7.85
CA GLN A 105 16.40 -8.85 6.43
C GLN A 105 17.40 -8.06 5.59
N ILE A 106 17.59 -6.77 5.93
CA ILE A 106 18.47 -5.89 5.17
C ILE A 106 19.95 -6.27 5.38
N ASN A 107 20.29 -6.69 6.58
CA ASN A 107 21.66 -7.01 6.96
C ASN A 107 22.08 -8.43 6.58
N GLU A 108 21.15 -9.25 6.17
CA GLU A 108 21.42 -10.59 5.66
C GLU A 108 21.73 -10.56 4.17
#